data_f769c62a50e838768c5dfa23f494ec96
#
_entry.id   f769c62a50e838768c5dfa23f494ec96
#
_cell.length_a   1.000
_cell.length_b   1.000
_cell.length_c   1.000
_cell.angle_alpha   90.00
_cell.angle_beta   90.00
_cell.angle_gamma   90.00
#
_symmetry.space_group_name_H-M   'P 1'
#
loop_
_entity.id
_entity.type
_entity.pdbx_description
1 polymer ?
#
loop_
_entity_poly.entity_id
_entity_poly.type
_entity_poly.pdbx_seq_one_letter_code
_entity_poly.pdbx_strand_id
1 'polypeptide(L)'
;MRTASITRKTHETDIAVEVNLDGTGAYQVSTGIGFLDHMIEQFSRHSLIDIACRIKGDLHVDQHHTTEDSAIAIGQAISQALGDRAGIGRYGDVHSPMDEALSRVSLDISGRPYLVWKAGFTQDKLGEFDTEMVEHWFHSIAQAVGITLHIELLYGSNNHHICEGIFKGFARAMRTAVELDPRKGGAIPSTKGILGQDTL
;
A
#
# COMPACT_ATOMS: atom_id res chain seq x y z
N MET A 1 19.34 -6.73 3.37
CA MET A 1 18.08 -7.07 2.68
C MET A 1 16.95 -6.87 3.68
N ARG A 2 16.02 -5.96 3.39
CA ARG A 2 14.93 -5.56 4.28
C ARG A 2 13.70 -6.42 3.96
N THR A 3 13.57 -7.53 4.66
CA THR A 3 12.50 -8.52 4.46
C THR A 3 11.70 -8.73 5.74
N ALA A 4 10.43 -9.07 5.61
CA ALA A 4 9.59 -9.47 6.72
C ALA A 4 8.50 -10.44 6.26
N SER A 5 7.97 -11.21 7.19
CA SER A 5 6.82 -12.09 6.97
C SER A 5 5.80 -11.95 8.09
N ILE A 6 4.52 -11.96 7.72
CA ILE A 6 3.38 -11.92 8.64
C ILE A 6 2.50 -13.14 8.38
N THR A 7 2.17 -13.85 9.44
CA THR A 7 1.10 -14.85 9.43
C THR A 7 0.05 -14.46 10.45
N ARG A 8 -1.20 -14.47 10.05
CA ARG A 8 -2.34 -14.10 10.91
C ARG A 8 -3.51 -15.04 10.61
N LYS A 9 -4.10 -15.58 11.65
CA LYS A 9 -5.28 -16.42 11.53
C LYS A 9 -6.34 -15.99 12.53
N THR A 10 -7.55 -15.73 12.01
CA THR A 10 -8.76 -15.42 12.78
C THR A 10 -9.87 -16.39 12.40
N HIS A 11 -11.09 -16.13 12.83
CA HIS A 11 -12.27 -16.85 12.34
C HIS A 11 -12.67 -16.41 10.92
N GLU A 12 -12.28 -15.20 10.50
CA GLU A 12 -12.66 -14.57 9.25
C GLU A 12 -11.62 -14.78 8.14
N THR A 13 -10.32 -14.77 8.50
CA THR A 13 -9.22 -14.83 7.52
C THR A 13 -8.06 -15.72 7.98
N ASP A 14 -7.39 -16.36 7.00
CA ASP A 14 -6.12 -17.08 7.16
C ASP A 14 -5.11 -16.48 6.17
N ILE A 15 -4.07 -15.84 6.68
CA ILE A 15 -3.19 -14.94 5.93
C ILE A 15 -1.74 -15.34 6.10
N ALA A 16 -1.00 -15.35 4.98
CA ALA A 16 0.45 -15.38 4.94
C ALA A 16 0.96 -14.34 3.94
N VAL A 17 1.79 -13.42 4.40
CA VAL A 17 2.41 -12.35 3.59
C VAL A 17 3.90 -12.35 3.81
N GLU A 18 4.66 -12.24 2.73
CA GLU A 18 6.10 -12.00 2.74
C GLU A 18 6.41 -10.78 1.87
N VAL A 19 7.28 -9.91 2.34
CA VAL A 19 7.74 -8.74 1.59
C VAL A 19 9.27 -8.64 1.57
N ASN A 20 9.79 -8.08 0.47
CA ASN A 20 11.19 -7.67 0.35
C ASN A 20 11.25 -6.26 -0.24
N LEU A 21 11.63 -5.27 0.57
CA LEU A 21 11.72 -3.88 0.14
C LEU A 21 12.85 -3.63 -0.86
N ASP A 22 13.85 -4.50 -0.89
CA ASP A 22 15.00 -4.43 -1.81
C ASP A 22 14.83 -5.39 -3.01
N GLY A 23 13.57 -5.62 -3.41
CA GLY A 23 13.18 -6.56 -4.45
C GLY A 23 13.25 -6.02 -5.86
N THR A 24 12.57 -6.72 -6.77
CA THR A 24 12.47 -6.39 -8.21
C THR A 24 11.03 -6.23 -8.68
N GLY A 25 10.06 -6.25 -7.75
CA GLY A 25 8.63 -6.25 -8.03
C GLY A 25 8.12 -7.62 -8.48
N ALA A 26 8.71 -8.69 -7.95
CA ALA A 26 8.19 -10.04 -8.10
C ALA A 26 6.96 -10.23 -7.20
N TYR A 27 5.92 -10.88 -7.73
CA TYR A 27 4.69 -11.07 -6.97
C TYR A 27 4.13 -12.47 -7.11
N GLN A 28 3.46 -12.90 -6.03
CA GLN A 28 2.60 -14.09 -6.00
C GLN A 28 1.41 -13.74 -5.10
N VAL A 29 0.27 -13.38 -5.70
CA VAL A 29 -0.90 -12.86 -4.98
C VAL A 29 -2.09 -13.79 -5.18
N SER A 30 -2.79 -14.09 -4.10
CA SER A 30 -4.03 -14.85 -4.11
C SER A 30 -4.88 -14.46 -2.90
N THR A 31 -5.88 -13.61 -3.10
CA THR A 31 -6.86 -13.21 -2.09
C THR A 31 -8.23 -13.86 -2.32
N GLY A 32 -8.45 -14.39 -3.52
CA GLY A 32 -9.76 -14.85 -3.97
C GLY A 32 -10.64 -13.75 -4.58
N ILE A 33 -10.15 -12.50 -4.63
CA ILE A 33 -10.81 -11.34 -5.24
C ILE A 33 -9.94 -10.89 -6.41
N GLY A 34 -10.31 -11.26 -7.64
CA GLY A 34 -9.45 -11.09 -8.81
C GLY A 34 -9.01 -9.66 -9.09
N PHE A 35 -9.87 -8.66 -8.86
CA PHE A 35 -9.49 -7.27 -9.04
C PHE A 35 -8.52 -6.78 -7.95
N LEU A 36 -8.70 -7.21 -6.71
CA LEU A 36 -7.77 -6.91 -5.62
C LEU A 36 -6.41 -7.57 -5.84
N ASP A 37 -6.39 -8.83 -6.30
CA ASP A 37 -5.15 -9.50 -6.69
C ASP A 37 -4.39 -8.66 -7.71
N HIS A 38 -5.06 -8.24 -8.78
CA HIS A 38 -4.49 -7.38 -9.82
C HIS A 38 -3.95 -6.06 -9.26
N MET A 39 -4.65 -5.41 -8.32
CA MET A 39 -4.19 -4.17 -7.70
C MET A 39 -2.93 -4.37 -6.82
N ILE A 40 -2.86 -5.44 -6.05
CA ILE A 40 -1.68 -5.78 -5.24
C ILE A 40 -0.49 -6.14 -6.16
N GLU A 41 -0.72 -6.82 -7.27
CA GLU A 41 0.31 -7.09 -8.30
C GLU A 41 0.85 -5.79 -8.90
N GLN A 42 -0.03 -4.80 -9.23
CA GLN A 42 0.39 -3.47 -9.69
C GLN A 42 1.22 -2.76 -8.60
N PHE A 43 0.80 -2.85 -7.34
CA PHE A 43 1.56 -2.30 -6.22
C PHE A 43 2.96 -2.91 -6.14
N SER A 44 3.09 -4.24 -6.15
CA SER A 44 4.38 -4.91 -6.14
C SER A 44 5.25 -4.50 -7.34
N ARG A 45 4.71 -4.65 -8.55
CA ARG A 45 5.46 -4.40 -9.79
C ARG A 45 6.03 -2.99 -9.89
N HIS A 46 5.25 -1.97 -9.53
CA HIS A 46 5.64 -0.58 -9.70
C HIS A 46 6.39 0.00 -8.49
N SER A 47 6.26 -0.60 -7.31
CA SER A 47 7.07 -0.24 -6.14
C SER A 47 8.45 -0.91 -6.12
N LEU A 48 8.66 -1.96 -6.91
CA LEU A 48 9.78 -2.90 -6.84
C LEU A 48 9.89 -3.63 -5.50
N ILE A 49 8.86 -3.58 -4.67
CA ILE A 49 8.74 -4.41 -3.47
C ILE A 49 8.26 -5.79 -3.91
N ASP A 50 9.02 -6.84 -3.61
CA ASP A 50 8.51 -8.19 -3.84
C ASP A 50 7.43 -8.51 -2.81
N ILE A 51 6.29 -9.07 -3.25
CA ILE A 51 5.15 -9.42 -2.39
C ILE A 51 4.67 -10.82 -2.72
N ALA A 52 4.78 -11.73 -1.75
CA ALA A 52 4.02 -12.97 -1.75
C ALA A 52 2.88 -12.85 -0.73
N CYS A 53 1.62 -12.99 -1.19
CA CYS A 53 0.43 -12.77 -0.38
C CYS A 53 -0.59 -13.87 -0.67
N ARG A 54 -0.89 -14.69 0.33
CA ARG A 54 -1.93 -15.72 0.26
C ARG A 54 -2.94 -15.47 1.37
N ILE A 55 -4.18 -15.25 0.98
CA ILE A 55 -5.29 -14.99 1.88
C ILE A 55 -6.45 -15.92 1.55
N LYS A 56 -7.01 -16.52 2.59
CA LYS A 56 -8.27 -17.25 2.53
C LYS A 56 -9.23 -16.57 3.50
N GLY A 57 -10.14 -15.77 2.97
CA GLY A 57 -11.16 -15.08 3.74
C GLY A 57 -12.54 -15.70 3.61
N ASP A 58 -13.48 -15.18 4.37
CA ASP A 58 -14.89 -15.57 4.42
C ASP A 58 -15.74 -14.88 3.34
N LEU A 59 -15.30 -14.96 2.07
CA LEU A 59 -15.93 -14.30 0.91
C LEU A 59 -17.42 -14.65 0.70
N HIS A 60 -17.93 -15.66 1.41
CA HIS A 60 -19.36 -15.98 1.43
C HIS A 60 -20.18 -14.96 2.24
N VAL A 61 -19.54 -14.15 3.09
CA VAL A 61 -20.12 -13.00 3.78
C VAL A 61 -20.09 -11.80 2.84
N ASP A 62 -18.89 -11.29 2.58
CA ASP A 62 -18.58 -10.25 1.60
C ASP A 62 -17.05 -10.15 1.38
N GLN A 63 -16.58 -9.06 0.76
CA GLN A 63 -15.17 -8.83 0.48
C GLN A 63 -14.46 -8.00 1.56
N HIS A 64 -15.18 -7.47 2.55
CA HIS A 64 -14.67 -6.50 3.51
C HIS A 64 -13.48 -7.04 4.31
N HIS A 65 -13.68 -8.15 5.04
CA HIS A 65 -12.63 -8.72 5.89
C HIS A 65 -11.38 -9.10 5.10
N THR A 66 -11.55 -9.69 3.91
CA THR A 66 -10.42 -10.07 3.05
C THR A 66 -9.64 -8.85 2.58
N THR A 67 -10.34 -7.79 2.18
CA THR A 67 -9.73 -6.54 1.69
C THR A 67 -8.99 -5.83 2.80
N GLU A 68 -9.63 -5.62 3.95
CA GLU A 68 -9.05 -4.96 5.12
C GLU A 68 -7.82 -5.70 5.62
N ASP A 69 -7.95 -6.99 5.88
CA ASP A 69 -6.90 -7.81 6.46
C ASP A 69 -5.71 -7.98 5.51
N SER A 70 -5.95 -7.97 4.17
CA SER A 70 -4.85 -7.93 3.18
C SER A 70 -3.99 -6.69 3.34
N ALA A 71 -4.63 -5.53 3.44
CA ALA A 71 -3.95 -4.24 3.61
C ALA A 71 -3.19 -4.17 4.94
N ILE A 72 -3.81 -4.63 6.03
CA ILE A 72 -3.20 -4.68 7.36
C ILE A 72 -1.96 -5.58 7.33
N ALA A 73 -2.06 -6.81 6.82
CA ALA A 73 -0.94 -7.75 6.83
C ALA A 73 0.23 -7.29 5.93
N ILE A 74 -0.07 -6.79 4.73
CA ILE A 74 0.95 -6.20 3.84
C ILE A 74 1.60 -4.98 4.50
N GLY A 75 0.80 -4.10 5.09
CA GLY A 75 1.28 -2.90 5.78
C GLY A 75 2.17 -3.22 6.98
N GLN A 76 1.78 -4.21 7.80
CA GLN A 76 2.59 -4.69 8.93
C GLN A 76 3.91 -5.28 8.46
N ALA A 77 3.91 -6.09 7.39
CA ALA A 77 5.13 -6.65 6.82
C ALA A 77 6.07 -5.55 6.31
N ILE A 78 5.54 -4.53 5.60
CA ILE A 78 6.32 -3.36 5.16
C ILE A 78 6.88 -2.60 6.36
N SER A 79 6.07 -2.32 7.38
CA SER A 79 6.51 -1.61 8.60
C SER A 79 7.61 -2.37 9.32
N GLN A 80 7.49 -3.68 9.44
CA GLN A 80 8.52 -4.54 10.06
C GLN A 80 9.81 -4.55 9.23
N ALA A 81 9.71 -4.64 7.89
CA ALA A 81 10.86 -4.63 7.01
C ALA A 81 11.59 -3.27 6.98
N LEU A 82 10.87 -2.17 7.23
CA LEU A 82 11.45 -0.81 7.36
C LEU A 82 12.32 -0.65 8.63
N GLY A 83 12.07 -1.44 9.66
CA GLY A 83 12.81 -1.36 10.93
C GLY A 83 12.75 0.04 11.54
N ASP A 84 13.91 0.60 11.87
CA ASP A 84 14.07 1.93 12.45
C ASP A 84 13.92 3.08 11.44
N ARG A 85 13.69 2.76 10.15
CA ARG A 85 13.54 3.72 9.05
C ARG A 85 14.80 4.56 8.78
N ALA A 86 15.97 4.05 9.16
CA ALA A 86 17.25 4.72 8.92
C ALA A 86 17.59 4.76 7.44
N GLY A 87 18.09 5.88 6.96
CA GLY A 87 18.58 6.08 5.60
C GLY A 87 17.55 6.12 4.49
N ILE A 88 16.25 5.94 4.76
CA ILE A 88 15.20 5.93 3.72
C ILE A 88 14.95 7.32 3.12
N GLY A 89 14.35 7.37 1.90
CA GLY A 89 13.85 8.60 1.27
C GLY A 89 12.82 9.33 2.12
N ARG A 90 11.93 8.57 2.78
CA ARG A 90 10.84 8.98 3.66
C ARG A 90 9.63 9.55 2.93
N TYR A 91 9.82 10.42 1.94
CA TYR A 91 8.75 11.05 1.18
C TYR A 91 8.64 10.48 -0.22
N GLY A 92 7.41 10.40 -0.73
CA GLY A 92 7.12 10.12 -2.13
C GLY A 92 5.97 10.98 -2.61
N ASP A 93 6.11 11.55 -3.80
CA ASP A 93 5.11 12.39 -4.45
C ASP A 93 5.07 12.09 -5.94
N VAL A 94 3.90 11.71 -6.45
CA VAL A 94 3.75 11.20 -7.81
C VAL A 94 2.44 11.66 -8.43
N HIS A 95 2.52 12.19 -9.66
CA HIS A 95 1.40 12.21 -10.58
C HIS A 95 1.40 10.92 -11.39
N SER A 96 0.26 10.23 -11.41
CA SER A 96 0.09 8.92 -12.05
C SER A 96 -0.97 9.00 -13.14
N PRO A 97 -0.56 9.15 -14.41
CA PRO A 97 -1.48 9.08 -15.53
C PRO A 97 -1.80 7.61 -15.87
N MET A 98 -3.05 7.36 -16.25
CA MET A 98 -3.48 6.15 -16.90
C MET A 98 -4.53 6.52 -17.94
N ASP A 99 -4.14 6.53 -19.22
CA ASP A 99 -4.91 7.03 -20.33
C ASP A 99 -5.54 8.41 -20.02
N GLU A 100 -6.86 8.51 -19.92
CA GLU A 100 -7.61 9.73 -19.65
C GLU A 100 -7.66 10.11 -18.16
N ALA A 101 -7.22 9.23 -17.25
CA ALA A 101 -7.25 9.47 -15.81
C ALA A 101 -5.90 9.99 -15.30
N LEU A 102 -5.94 10.93 -14.37
CA LEU A 102 -4.77 11.43 -13.66
C LEU A 102 -5.05 11.51 -12.17
N SER A 103 -4.25 10.82 -11.39
CA SER A 103 -4.25 10.90 -9.92
C SER A 103 -2.95 11.50 -9.39
N ARG A 104 -3.01 12.07 -8.19
CA ARG A 104 -1.86 12.50 -7.39
C ARG A 104 -1.82 11.68 -6.10
N VAL A 105 -0.64 11.15 -5.78
CA VAL A 105 -0.39 10.42 -4.54
C VAL A 105 0.85 11.01 -3.87
N SER A 106 0.72 11.43 -2.61
CA SER A 106 1.81 11.96 -1.79
C SER A 106 1.83 11.28 -0.45
N LEU A 107 2.99 10.85 0.03
CA LEU A 107 3.11 10.18 1.32
C LEU A 107 4.36 10.59 2.11
N ASP A 108 4.26 10.45 3.44
CA ASP A 108 5.34 10.59 4.41
C ASP A 108 5.37 9.36 5.33
N ILE A 109 6.46 8.61 5.35
CA ILE A 109 6.68 7.50 6.29
C ILE A 109 7.01 8.10 7.67
N SER A 110 6.04 8.77 8.25
CA SER A 110 6.21 9.60 9.45
C SER A 110 6.07 8.85 10.78
N GLY A 111 5.51 7.64 10.78
CA GLY A 111 5.03 6.95 11.99
C GLY A 111 3.69 7.47 12.51
N ARG A 112 3.07 8.44 11.86
CA ARG A 112 1.77 9.01 12.18
C ARG A 112 0.77 8.68 11.09
N PRO A 113 -0.03 7.62 11.25
CA PRO A 113 -0.97 7.19 10.22
C PRO A 113 -2.09 8.22 10.02
N TYR A 114 -2.31 8.59 8.77
CA TYR A 114 -3.40 9.45 8.36
C TYR A 114 -3.70 9.28 6.88
N LEU A 115 -4.97 9.16 6.50
CA LEU A 115 -5.39 9.15 5.10
C LEU A 115 -6.18 10.41 4.79
N VAL A 116 -5.80 11.10 3.72
CA VAL A 116 -6.65 12.07 3.01
C VAL A 116 -7.08 11.45 1.70
N TRP A 117 -8.37 11.18 1.56
CA TRP A 117 -8.96 10.59 0.36
C TRP A 117 -9.81 11.62 -0.37
N LYS A 118 -9.47 11.89 -1.63
CA LYS A 118 -10.19 12.80 -2.53
C LYS A 118 -10.34 12.15 -3.92
N ALA A 119 -10.83 10.93 -3.94
CA ALA A 119 -11.17 10.24 -5.17
C ALA A 119 -12.57 9.66 -5.05
N GLY A 120 -13.24 9.51 -6.18
CA GLY A 120 -14.57 8.94 -6.22
C GLY A 120 -14.76 8.09 -7.47
N PHE A 121 -15.66 7.15 -7.37
CA PHE A 121 -16.05 6.25 -8.45
C PHE A 121 -17.50 6.51 -8.84
N THR A 122 -17.81 6.36 -10.13
CA THR A 122 -19.17 6.52 -10.67
C THR A 122 -19.94 5.20 -10.78
N GLN A 123 -19.27 4.10 -10.49
CA GLN A 123 -19.85 2.76 -10.46
C GLN A 123 -19.52 2.10 -9.12
N ASP A 124 -20.45 1.29 -8.62
CA ASP A 124 -20.32 0.61 -7.33
C ASP A 124 -19.33 -0.56 -7.37
N LYS A 125 -19.02 -1.09 -8.57
CA LYS A 125 -18.16 -2.26 -8.74
C LYS A 125 -17.14 -2.10 -9.88
N LEU A 126 -16.00 -2.77 -9.69
CA LEU A 126 -14.96 -3.04 -10.70
C LEU A 126 -14.80 -4.57 -10.83
N GLY A 127 -15.42 -5.16 -11.86
CA GLY A 127 -15.69 -6.59 -11.88
C GLY A 127 -16.61 -6.95 -10.71
N GLU A 128 -16.16 -7.87 -9.85
CA GLU A 128 -16.90 -8.23 -8.63
C GLU A 128 -16.46 -7.40 -7.40
N PHE A 129 -15.44 -6.55 -7.53
CA PHE A 129 -14.87 -5.77 -6.41
C PHE A 129 -15.65 -4.49 -6.16
N ASP A 130 -16.11 -4.29 -4.92
CA ASP A 130 -16.84 -3.09 -4.53
C ASP A 130 -15.90 -1.87 -4.44
N THR A 131 -16.27 -0.77 -5.08
CA THR A 131 -15.41 0.43 -5.17
C THR A 131 -15.20 1.12 -3.83
N GLU A 132 -16.13 0.99 -2.88
CA GLU A 132 -15.96 1.49 -1.50
C GLU A 132 -14.77 0.82 -0.78
N MET A 133 -14.43 -0.41 -1.15
CA MET A 133 -13.29 -1.13 -0.58
C MET A 133 -11.94 -0.55 -0.99
N VAL A 134 -11.88 0.28 -2.02
CA VAL A 134 -10.63 0.92 -2.46
C VAL A 134 -10.13 1.89 -1.39
N GLU A 135 -10.98 2.84 -0.95
CA GLU A 135 -10.63 3.77 0.13
C GLU A 135 -10.30 3.02 1.41
N HIS A 136 -11.09 1.99 1.73
CA HIS A 136 -10.91 1.18 2.93
C HIS A 136 -9.56 0.45 2.93
N TRP A 137 -9.13 -0.10 1.79
CA TRP A 137 -7.81 -0.71 1.64
C TRP A 137 -6.68 0.30 1.89
N PHE A 138 -6.78 1.52 1.31
CA PHE A 138 -5.78 2.57 1.52
C PHE A 138 -5.77 3.11 2.95
N HIS A 139 -6.91 3.17 3.61
CA HIS A 139 -6.99 3.49 5.03
C HIS A 139 -6.23 2.46 5.87
N SER A 140 -6.52 1.19 5.65
CA SER A 140 -5.96 0.08 6.43
C SER A 140 -4.44 -0.05 6.24
N ILE A 141 -3.94 0.07 5.00
CA ILE A 141 -2.49 0.04 4.76
C ILE A 141 -1.78 1.27 5.33
N ALA A 142 -2.37 2.46 5.25
CA ALA A 142 -1.80 3.67 5.84
C ALA A 142 -1.64 3.54 7.36
N GLN A 143 -2.64 2.97 8.03
CA GLN A 143 -2.60 2.67 9.46
C GLN A 143 -1.49 1.65 9.78
N ALA A 144 -1.43 0.55 9.04
CA ALA A 144 -0.53 -0.56 9.33
C ALA A 144 0.96 -0.22 9.05
N VAL A 145 1.25 0.53 8.00
CA VAL A 145 2.62 1.02 7.70
C VAL A 145 3.02 2.16 8.65
N GLY A 146 2.06 2.95 9.11
CA GLY A 146 2.29 4.18 9.86
C GLY A 146 2.71 5.35 8.96
N ILE A 147 1.93 5.59 7.91
CA ILE A 147 2.20 6.67 6.94
C ILE A 147 1.08 7.73 6.94
N THR A 148 1.47 8.97 6.70
CA THR A 148 0.54 9.99 6.23
C THR A 148 0.42 9.85 4.72
N LEU A 149 -0.78 9.61 4.21
CA LEU A 149 -1.06 9.31 2.81
C LEU A 149 -2.15 10.27 2.27
N HIS A 150 -1.86 10.93 1.17
CA HIS A 150 -2.81 11.78 0.45
C HIS A 150 -3.02 11.23 -0.95
N ILE A 151 -4.28 10.98 -1.30
CA ILE A 151 -4.70 10.51 -2.62
C ILE A 151 -5.77 11.46 -3.16
N GLU A 152 -5.54 11.97 -4.35
CA GLU A 152 -6.47 12.85 -5.05
C GLU A 152 -6.60 12.45 -6.51
N LEU A 153 -7.84 12.22 -6.96
CA LEU A 153 -8.17 12.13 -8.38
C LEU A 153 -8.29 13.55 -8.93
N LEU A 154 -7.45 13.91 -9.88
CA LEU A 154 -7.50 15.22 -10.53
C LEU A 154 -8.58 15.23 -11.62
N TYR A 155 -8.62 14.19 -12.43
CA TYR A 155 -9.66 13.92 -13.43
C TYR A 155 -9.56 12.48 -13.94
N GLY A 156 -10.64 11.99 -14.54
CA GLY A 156 -10.76 10.66 -15.12
C GLY A 156 -12.22 10.26 -15.26
N SER A 157 -12.52 9.32 -16.15
CA SER A 157 -13.88 8.84 -16.39
C SER A 157 -14.03 7.32 -16.28
N ASN A 158 -12.99 6.57 -16.59
CA ASN A 158 -12.98 5.11 -16.47
C ASN A 158 -12.58 4.70 -15.04
N ASN A 159 -13.48 4.07 -14.30
CA ASN A 159 -13.23 3.73 -12.89
C ASN A 159 -12.08 2.71 -12.71
N HIS A 160 -11.85 1.81 -13.67
CA HIS A 160 -10.69 0.91 -13.65
C HIS A 160 -9.39 1.72 -13.77
N HIS A 161 -9.29 2.65 -14.74
CA HIS A 161 -8.13 3.51 -14.93
C HIS A 161 -7.88 4.40 -13.71
N ILE A 162 -8.94 4.91 -13.10
CA ILE A 162 -8.84 5.69 -11.85
C ILE A 162 -8.24 4.85 -10.74
N CYS A 163 -8.80 3.67 -10.48
CA CYS A 163 -8.36 2.79 -9.40
C CYS A 163 -6.91 2.32 -9.61
N GLU A 164 -6.63 1.76 -10.79
CA GLU A 164 -5.28 1.27 -11.11
C GLU A 164 -4.25 2.40 -11.15
N GLY A 165 -4.63 3.58 -11.67
CA GLY A 165 -3.80 4.78 -11.63
C GLY A 165 -3.42 5.21 -10.22
N ILE A 166 -4.35 5.10 -9.26
CA ILE A 166 -4.10 5.34 -7.83
C ILE A 166 -3.13 4.30 -7.25
N PHE A 167 -3.35 3.00 -7.49
CA PHE A 167 -2.45 1.94 -7.00
C PHE A 167 -1.04 2.06 -7.56
N LYS A 168 -0.89 2.36 -8.85
CA LYS A 168 0.42 2.62 -9.49
C LYS A 168 1.09 3.88 -8.92
N GLY A 169 0.30 4.94 -8.67
CA GLY A 169 0.76 6.15 -8.03
C GLY A 169 1.30 5.88 -6.62
N PHE A 170 0.54 5.15 -5.81
CA PHE A 170 0.95 4.72 -4.49
C PHE A 170 2.22 3.85 -4.53
N ALA A 171 2.28 2.89 -5.43
CA ALA A 171 3.44 2.04 -5.63
C ALA A 171 4.72 2.84 -5.92
N ARG A 172 4.65 3.79 -6.84
CA ARG A 172 5.79 4.64 -7.23
C ARG A 172 6.19 5.60 -6.11
N ALA A 173 5.22 6.15 -5.38
CA ALA A 173 5.49 6.99 -4.20
C ALA A 173 6.16 6.17 -3.08
N MET A 174 5.67 4.96 -2.82
CA MET A 174 6.29 4.02 -1.87
C MET A 174 7.71 3.65 -2.27
N ARG A 175 7.96 3.34 -3.55
CA ARG A 175 9.31 3.07 -4.05
C ARG A 175 10.27 4.19 -3.68
N THR A 176 9.94 5.43 -4.01
CA THR A 176 10.78 6.59 -3.69
C THR A 176 10.98 6.75 -2.18
N ALA A 177 9.93 6.54 -1.39
CA ALA A 177 9.97 6.73 0.05
C ALA A 177 10.80 5.67 0.80
N VAL A 178 10.78 4.41 0.34
CA VAL A 178 11.52 3.30 0.97
C VAL A 178 12.96 3.18 0.48
N GLU A 179 13.29 3.78 -0.66
CA GLU A 179 14.65 3.74 -1.23
C GLU A 179 15.67 4.29 -0.24
N LEU A 180 16.81 3.61 -0.12
CA LEU A 180 17.93 4.09 0.72
C LEU A 180 18.68 5.21 -0.01
N ASP A 181 18.76 6.38 0.61
CA ASP A 181 19.53 7.52 0.11
C ASP A 181 20.97 7.42 0.64
N PRO A 182 21.97 7.14 -0.23
CA PRO A 182 23.36 6.98 0.21
C PRO A 182 23.94 8.27 0.82
N ARG A 183 23.38 9.43 0.49
CA ARG A 183 23.81 10.73 1.05
C ARG A 183 23.40 10.90 2.52
N LYS A 184 22.41 10.15 3.00
CA LYS A 184 21.98 10.17 4.40
C LYS A 184 22.89 9.35 5.33
N GLY A 185 23.76 8.48 4.77
CA GLY A 185 24.73 7.71 5.55
C GLY A 185 24.09 6.86 6.66
N GLY A 186 22.85 6.39 6.45
CA GLY A 186 22.11 5.64 7.47
C GLY A 186 21.43 6.49 8.56
N ALA A 187 21.47 7.82 8.47
CA ALA A 187 20.78 8.69 9.44
C ALA A 187 19.26 8.55 9.30
N ILE A 188 18.56 8.59 10.44
CA ILE A 188 17.09 8.68 10.47
C ILE A 188 16.68 10.05 9.90
N PRO A 189 15.82 10.11 8.87
CA PRO A 189 15.45 11.36 8.19
C PRO A 189 14.45 12.18 9.02
N SER A 190 14.81 12.54 10.24
CA SER A 190 14.00 13.31 11.18
C SER A 190 14.89 14.17 12.09
N THR A 191 14.53 15.44 12.24
CA THR A 191 15.19 16.34 13.21
C THR A 191 14.96 15.92 14.66
N LYS A 192 13.99 15.05 14.91
CA LYS A 192 13.72 14.44 16.23
C LYS A 192 14.63 13.24 16.54
N GLY A 193 15.39 12.74 15.52
CA GLY A 193 16.22 11.53 15.63
C GLY A 193 15.48 10.20 15.66
N ILE A 194 14.15 10.23 15.58
CA ILE A 194 13.27 9.04 15.57
C ILE A 194 12.14 9.21 14.55
N LEU A 195 11.65 8.08 14.02
CA LEU A 195 10.46 7.95 13.19
C LEU A 195 9.70 6.69 13.65
N GLY A 196 8.57 6.86 14.37
CA GLY A 196 7.78 5.74 14.87
C GLY A 196 6.72 6.17 15.87
N GLN A 197 5.95 5.19 16.37
CA GLN A 197 4.86 5.43 17.34
C GLN A 197 5.36 5.85 18.74
N ASP A 198 6.64 5.72 19.05
CA ASP A 198 7.24 6.10 20.34
C ASP A 198 7.41 7.63 20.49
N THR A 199 6.72 8.42 19.66
CA THR A 199 6.80 9.90 19.68
C THR A 199 5.63 10.57 20.39
N LEU A 200 4.83 9.84 21.18
CA LEU A 200 3.76 10.38 22.04
C LEU A 200 4.15 10.25 23.50
#